data_e4ccc3a069769099a952bbf8e4c1e1af
#
_entry.id   e4ccc3a069769099a952bbf8e4c1e1af
#
_cell.length_a   1.000
_cell.length_b   1.000
_cell.length_c   1.000
_cell.angle_alpha   90.00
_cell.angle_beta   90.00
_cell.angle_gamma   90.00
#
_symmetry.space_group_name_H-M   'P 1'
#
loop_
_entity.id
_entity.type
_entity.pdbx_description
1 polymer ?
#
loop_
_entity_poly.entity_id
_entity_poly.type
_entity_poly.pdbx_seq_one_letter_code
_entity_poly.pdbx_strand_id
1 'polypeptide(L)'
;SYVNGDETTMEPLRSILNNYQDDFTPSIRIEYVDNSIDNLLATSASNTKWRFNIQSLFQSVNGLDNGMLFVIGARSNVGKSSFHSTLCASPHGWASQGARILILCNEEKPERVASRYMTAATGMTMTQIAANKAQAHRLYDPIKDNIKFVDATGKTMRWAESVIKTHKPDIVVLDIGSKFAEDGAATQDPAVLKANAVYARNIGKMYGSLVVYCTQLSAEAEGKIVLSQAMIEGSKTGLAGESDLMILIARNPPLQDSTDGDD
;
A
#
# COMPACT_ATOMS: atom_id res chain seq x y z
N SER A 1 26.90 -4.77 -37.91
CA SER A 1 27.18 -3.36 -38.12
C SER A 1 25.91 -2.53 -37.93
N TYR A 2 25.69 -2.14 -36.67
CA TYR A 2 24.52 -1.35 -36.24
C TYR A 2 24.92 0.10 -35.95
N VAL A 3 25.70 0.74 -36.80
CA VAL A 3 26.27 2.07 -36.43
C VAL A 3 25.95 3.21 -37.39
N ASN A 4 25.27 2.97 -38.49
CA ASN A 4 24.78 4.09 -39.32
C ASN A 4 23.27 3.99 -39.42
N GLY A 5 22.57 4.93 -38.81
CA GLY A 5 21.13 5.07 -38.82
C GLY A 5 20.62 5.36 -40.24
N ASP A 6 20.52 4.33 -41.03
CA ASP A 6 19.89 4.36 -42.34
C ASP A 6 18.39 4.15 -42.12
N GLU A 7 17.59 5.22 -42.27
CA GLU A 7 16.12 5.19 -42.12
C GLU A 7 15.47 4.13 -43.00
N THR A 8 16.10 3.76 -44.11
CA THR A 8 15.62 2.70 -45.02
C THR A 8 15.63 1.31 -44.39
N THR A 9 16.46 1.06 -43.38
CA THR A 9 16.53 -0.24 -42.67
C THR A 9 15.44 -0.37 -41.59
N MET A 10 14.85 0.74 -41.16
CA MET A 10 13.78 0.74 -40.12
C MET A 10 12.36 0.64 -40.72
N GLU A 11 12.19 0.97 -41.99
CA GLU A 11 10.88 0.89 -42.68
C GLU A 11 10.27 -0.53 -42.68
N PRO A 12 11.01 -1.59 -43.00
CA PRO A 12 10.48 -2.95 -42.90
C PRO A 12 10.10 -3.36 -41.48
N LEU A 13 10.87 -2.92 -40.47
CA LEU A 13 10.56 -3.20 -39.06
C LEU A 13 9.34 -2.45 -38.58
N ARG A 14 9.16 -1.19 -39.01
CA ARG A 14 7.95 -0.41 -38.75
C ARG A 14 6.72 -1.03 -39.40
N SER A 15 6.86 -1.50 -40.66
CA SER A 15 5.78 -2.17 -41.37
C SER A 15 5.38 -3.48 -40.70
N ILE A 16 6.35 -4.28 -40.24
CA ILE A 16 6.09 -5.51 -39.50
C ILE A 16 5.41 -5.21 -38.16
N LEU A 17 5.89 -4.21 -37.44
CA LEU A 17 5.30 -3.81 -36.14
C LEU A 17 3.87 -3.24 -36.32
N ASN A 18 3.62 -2.44 -37.34
CA ASN A 18 2.29 -1.90 -37.63
C ASN A 18 1.33 -3.01 -38.07
N ASN A 19 1.75 -3.92 -38.95
CA ASN A 19 0.93 -5.06 -39.35
C ASN A 19 0.68 -6.01 -38.18
N TYR A 20 1.66 -6.19 -37.27
CA TYR A 20 1.50 -7.00 -36.07
C TYR A 20 0.53 -6.36 -35.06
N GLN A 21 0.41 -5.03 -35.02
CA GLN A 21 -0.58 -4.32 -34.22
C GLN A 21 -1.98 -4.40 -34.83
N ASP A 22 -2.11 -4.39 -36.15
CA ASP A 22 -3.40 -4.46 -36.83
C ASP A 22 -4.00 -5.89 -36.82
N ASP A 23 -3.15 -6.95 -36.88
CA ASP A 23 -3.59 -8.34 -36.77
C ASP A 23 -3.92 -8.73 -35.31
N PHE A 24 -3.42 -7.97 -34.32
CA PHE A 24 -3.67 -8.16 -32.91
C PHE A 24 -4.63 -7.09 -32.36
N THR A 25 -5.79 -6.92 -33.00
CA THR A 25 -6.92 -6.33 -32.28
C THR A 25 -7.43 -7.41 -31.33
N PRO A 26 -7.08 -7.37 -30.00
CA PRO A 26 -7.66 -8.33 -29.09
C PRO A 26 -9.16 -8.15 -29.20
N SER A 27 -9.89 -9.23 -29.44
CA SER A 27 -11.36 -9.18 -29.36
C SER A 27 -11.72 -8.54 -28.03
N ILE A 28 -12.23 -7.30 -28.08
CA ILE A 28 -12.58 -6.56 -26.88
C ILE A 28 -13.69 -7.36 -26.22
N ARG A 29 -13.34 -8.09 -25.17
CA ARG A 29 -14.29 -8.82 -24.35
C ARG A 29 -14.87 -7.82 -23.35
N ILE A 30 -16.07 -7.35 -23.62
CA ILE A 30 -16.82 -6.50 -22.71
C ILE A 30 -17.52 -7.44 -21.72
N GLU A 31 -17.15 -7.33 -20.46
CA GLU A 31 -17.82 -8.02 -19.36
C GLU A 31 -18.85 -7.08 -18.75
N TYR A 32 -20.11 -7.44 -18.82
CA TYR A 32 -21.21 -6.69 -18.20
C TYR A 32 -21.40 -7.17 -16.76
N VAL A 33 -21.62 -6.21 -15.87
CA VAL A 33 -21.99 -6.50 -14.48
C VAL A 33 -23.44 -7.01 -14.47
N ASP A 34 -23.69 -8.11 -13.75
CA ASP A 34 -25.05 -8.53 -13.43
C ASP A 34 -25.65 -7.53 -12.43
N ASN A 35 -26.57 -6.70 -12.94
CA ASN A 35 -27.27 -5.67 -12.20
C ASN A 35 -28.61 -6.11 -11.63
N SER A 36 -28.83 -7.42 -11.51
CA SER A 36 -30.01 -7.96 -10.83
C SER A 36 -30.03 -7.54 -9.35
N ILE A 37 -31.22 -7.30 -8.82
CA ILE A 37 -31.37 -6.89 -7.41
C ILE A 37 -30.74 -7.91 -6.47
N ASP A 38 -30.93 -9.20 -6.75
CA ASP A 38 -30.40 -10.28 -5.91
C ASP A 38 -28.87 -10.28 -5.89
N ASN A 39 -28.21 -10.09 -7.05
CA ASN A 39 -26.75 -10.00 -7.11
C ASN A 39 -26.21 -8.74 -6.43
N LEU A 40 -26.87 -7.58 -6.63
CA LEU A 40 -26.47 -6.34 -5.98
C LEU A 40 -26.64 -6.40 -4.47
N LEU A 41 -27.72 -7.01 -3.97
CA LEU A 41 -27.93 -7.24 -2.54
C LEU A 41 -26.92 -8.23 -1.97
N ALA A 42 -26.64 -9.34 -2.66
CA ALA A 42 -25.63 -10.30 -2.25
C ALA A 42 -24.24 -9.67 -2.19
N THR A 43 -23.88 -8.88 -3.21
CA THR A 43 -22.60 -8.15 -3.25
C THR A 43 -22.53 -7.10 -2.16
N SER A 44 -23.62 -6.38 -1.88
CA SER A 44 -23.71 -5.39 -0.82
C SER A 44 -23.70 -6.02 0.57
N ALA A 45 -24.29 -7.21 0.75
CA ALA A 45 -24.32 -7.92 2.03
C ALA A 45 -23.01 -8.67 2.34
N SER A 46 -22.23 -9.03 1.33
CA SER A 46 -20.93 -9.70 1.47
C SER A 46 -19.83 -8.78 2.02
N ASN A 47 -20.19 -7.64 2.51
CA ASN A 47 -19.47 -6.49 2.99
C ASN A 47 -18.15 -6.77 3.69
N THR A 48 -17.08 -6.33 3.06
CA THR A 48 -15.72 -6.17 3.56
C THR A 48 -14.99 -7.47 3.83
N LYS A 49 -14.12 -7.82 2.89
CA LYS A 49 -13.29 -9.02 2.95
C LYS A 49 -12.27 -8.94 4.09
N TRP A 50 -11.69 -7.75 4.31
CA TRP A 50 -10.60 -7.50 5.27
C TRP A 50 -11.09 -6.59 6.40
N ARG A 51 -11.50 -7.18 7.51
CA ARG A 51 -12.01 -6.43 8.68
C ARG A 51 -10.88 -5.77 9.44
N PHE A 52 -11.15 -4.58 9.97
CA PHE A 52 -10.22 -3.93 10.88
C PHE A 52 -10.20 -4.65 12.24
N ASN A 53 -8.98 -4.85 12.77
CA ASN A 53 -8.74 -5.39 14.11
C ASN A 53 -8.62 -4.31 15.20
N ILE A 54 -8.72 -3.04 14.83
CA ILE A 54 -8.78 -1.89 15.71
C ILE A 54 -10.25 -1.54 15.90
N GLN A 55 -10.76 -1.64 17.13
CA GLN A 55 -12.19 -1.53 17.44
C GLN A 55 -12.83 -0.24 16.92
N SER A 56 -12.18 0.91 17.10
CA SER A 56 -12.70 2.19 16.61
C SER A 56 -12.84 2.24 15.09
N LEU A 57 -11.88 1.67 14.36
CA LEU A 57 -11.94 1.58 12.91
C LEU A 57 -13.02 0.58 12.45
N PHE A 58 -13.10 -0.56 13.12
CA PHE A 58 -14.14 -1.55 12.83
C PHE A 58 -15.54 -0.98 13.02
N GLN A 59 -15.77 -0.21 14.10
CA GLN A 59 -17.06 0.44 14.34
C GLN A 59 -17.40 1.55 13.34
N SER A 60 -16.37 2.25 12.81
CA SER A 60 -16.59 3.37 11.90
C SER A 60 -16.71 2.94 10.44
N VAL A 61 -15.90 1.97 10.00
CA VAL A 61 -15.74 1.61 8.58
C VAL A 61 -15.93 0.11 8.33
N ASN A 62 -15.95 -0.72 9.39
CA ASN A 62 -15.98 -2.18 9.36
C ASN A 62 -14.70 -2.80 8.77
N GLY A 63 -14.36 -2.54 7.52
CA GLY A 63 -13.16 -3.06 6.85
C GLY A 63 -13.03 -2.57 5.42
N LEU A 64 -12.21 -3.27 4.64
CA LEU A 64 -11.86 -2.94 3.26
C LEU A 64 -12.05 -4.15 2.36
N ASP A 65 -12.16 -3.92 1.05
CA ASP A 65 -12.32 -4.97 0.07
C ASP A 65 -11.17 -4.98 -0.95
N ASN A 66 -11.09 -6.04 -1.72
CA ASN A 66 -10.17 -6.12 -2.85
C ASN A 66 -10.50 -5.05 -3.89
N GLY A 67 -9.48 -4.54 -4.58
CA GLY A 67 -9.63 -3.48 -5.58
C GLY A 67 -9.72 -2.07 -4.99
N MET A 68 -9.73 -1.93 -3.67
CA MET A 68 -9.70 -0.63 -2.99
C MET A 68 -8.28 -0.09 -2.84
N LEU A 69 -8.17 1.24 -2.78
CA LEU A 69 -6.96 1.98 -2.43
C LEU A 69 -7.12 2.58 -1.02
N PHE A 70 -6.36 2.07 -0.07
CA PHE A 70 -6.30 2.56 1.30
C PHE A 70 -5.03 3.37 1.53
N VAL A 71 -5.17 4.64 1.90
CA VAL A 71 -4.04 5.55 2.12
C VAL A 71 -3.75 5.71 3.61
N ILE A 72 -2.49 5.56 3.99
CA ILE A 72 -1.98 5.83 5.33
C ILE A 72 -0.96 6.97 5.26
N GLY A 73 -1.30 8.13 5.83
CA GLY A 73 -0.41 9.30 5.89
C GLY A 73 0.09 9.55 7.30
N ALA A 74 1.40 9.81 7.44
CA ALA A 74 2.02 10.19 8.71
C ALA A 74 3.29 11.01 8.47
N ARG A 75 3.70 11.83 9.45
CA ARG A 75 5.06 12.37 9.50
C ARG A 75 6.06 11.24 9.77
N SER A 76 7.32 11.47 9.40
CA SER A 76 8.40 10.52 9.72
C SER A 76 8.44 10.23 11.22
N ASN A 77 8.66 8.96 11.58
CA ASN A 77 8.74 8.49 12.97
C ASN A 77 7.46 8.67 13.83
N VAL A 78 6.30 8.93 13.22
CA VAL A 78 5.01 9.06 13.96
C VAL A 78 4.31 7.71 14.14
N GLY A 79 4.76 6.66 13.46
CA GLY A 79 4.20 5.31 13.67
C GLY A 79 3.48 4.70 12.47
N LYS A 80 3.65 5.24 11.26
CA LYS A 80 3.07 4.70 10.04
C LYS A 80 3.31 3.19 9.88
N SER A 81 4.58 2.76 9.97
CA SER A 81 4.95 1.35 9.81
C SER A 81 4.43 0.47 10.95
N SER A 82 4.34 1.01 12.17
CA SER A 82 3.70 0.32 13.30
C SER A 82 2.20 0.14 13.09
N PHE A 83 1.54 1.15 12.49
CA PHE A 83 0.11 1.09 12.22
C PHE A 83 -0.22 0.02 11.18
N HIS A 84 0.43 0.02 9.99
CA HIS A 84 0.16 -1.02 9.01
C HIS A 84 0.63 -2.41 9.47
N SER A 85 1.70 -2.53 10.27
CA SER A 85 2.07 -3.83 10.85
C SER A 85 1.02 -4.35 11.83
N THR A 86 0.38 -3.46 12.60
CA THR A 86 -0.75 -3.80 13.49
C THR A 86 -1.94 -4.31 12.68
N LEU A 87 -2.34 -3.61 11.63
CA LEU A 87 -3.45 -4.05 10.77
C LEU A 87 -3.19 -5.40 10.11
N CYS A 88 -1.96 -5.62 9.66
CA CYS A 88 -1.58 -6.83 8.95
C CYS A 88 -1.35 -8.03 9.87
N ALA A 89 -0.59 -7.86 10.95
CA ALA A 89 0.03 -8.98 11.67
C ALA A 89 -0.43 -9.17 13.12
N SER A 90 -1.02 -8.17 13.79
CA SER A 90 -1.47 -8.36 15.18
C SER A 90 -2.61 -9.38 15.29
N PRO A 91 -2.97 -9.87 16.47
CA PRO A 91 -4.09 -10.79 16.64
C PRO A 91 -5.36 -10.25 15.96
N HIS A 92 -6.04 -11.13 15.20
CA HIS A 92 -7.17 -10.78 14.33
C HIS A 92 -6.84 -9.82 13.16
N GLY A 93 -5.55 -9.52 12.92
CA GLY A 93 -5.09 -8.77 11.75
C GLY A 93 -5.35 -9.54 10.45
N TRP A 94 -5.10 -8.88 9.33
CA TRP A 94 -5.44 -9.41 8.02
C TRP A 94 -4.74 -10.74 7.67
N ALA A 95 -3.49 -10.96 8.13
CA ALA A 95 -2.81 -12.23 7.95
C ALA A 95 -3.52 -13.38 8.70
N SER A 96 -4.08 -13.10 9.88
CA SER A 96 -4.88 -14.06 10.65
C SER A 96 -6.25 -14.33 10.03
N GLN A 97 -6.76 -13.40 9.21
CA GLN A 97 -7.97 -13.58 8.40
C GLN A 97 -7.69 -14.35 7.10
N GLY A 98 -6.44 -14.80 6.86
CA GLY A 98 -6.03 -15.59 5.71
C GLY A 98 -5.52 -14.76 4.52
N ALA A 99 -5.32 -13.44 4.67
CA ALA A 99 -4.77 -12.62 3.61
C ALA A 99 -3.32 -12.98 3.29
N ARG A 100 -3.00 -13.15 2.01
CA ARG A 100 -1.63 -13.17 1.50
C ARG A 100 -1.17 -11.74 1.30
N ILE A 101 -0.20 -11.31 2.10
CA ILE A 101 0.23 -9.91 2.18
C ILE A 101 1.64 -9.78 1.61
N LEU A 102 1.80 -8.83 0.70
CA LEU A 102 3.07 -8.46 0.10
C LEU A 102 3.44 -7.04 0.54
N ILE A 103 4.59 -6.89 1.19
CA ILE A 103 5.12 -5.59 1.61
C ILE A 103 6.30 -5.23 0.72
N LEU A 104 6.17 -4.13 -0.02
CA LEU A 104 7.22 -3.57 -0.85
C LEU A 104 7.90 -2.42 -0.08
N CYS A 105 9.10 -2.70 0.45
CA CYS A 105 9.86 -1.81 1.31
C CYS A 105 10.83 -0.97 0.49
N ASN A 106 10.68 0.36 0.46
CA ASN A 106 11.62 1.26 -0.22
C ASN A 106 12.11 2.42 0.67
N GLU A 107 11.71 2.42 1.94
CA GLU A 107 12.19 3.38 2.94
C GLU A 107 13.16 2.74 3.93
N GLU A 108 12.81 1.57 4.46
CA GLU A 108 13.63 0.83 5.40
C GLU A 108 13.96 -0.56 4.85
N LYS A 109 15.02 -1.19 5.39
CA LYS A 109 15.37 -2.58 5.04
C LYS A 109 14.24 -3.53 5.38
N PRO A 110 13.93 -4.52 4.52
CA PRO A 110 12.84 -5.48 4.74
C PRO A 110 12.90 -6.19 6.09
N GLU A 111 14.09 -6.53 6.58
CA GLU A 111 14.28 -7.21 7.87
C GLU A 111 13.83 -6.34 9.05
N ARG A 112 14.03 -5.02 8.95
CA ARG A 112 13.60 -4.09 9.99
C ARG A 112 12.09 -3.94 10.01
N VAL A 113 11.47 -3.90 8.83
CA VAL A 113 10.00 -3.90 8.70
C VAL A 113 9.44 -5.23 9.22
N ALA A 114 10.02 -6.37 8.83
CA ALA A 114 9.62 -7.70 9.29
C ALA A 114 9.68 -7.83 10.82
N SER A 115 10.70 -7.24 11.47
CA SER A 115 10.78 -7.23 12.94
C SER A 115 9.58 -6.52 13.58
N ARG A 116 9.07 -5.43 13.00
CA ARG A 116 7.85 -4.76 13.50
C ARG A 116 6.60 -5.62 13.32
N TYR A 117 6.50 -6.36 12.23
CA TYR A 117 5.40 -7.30 12.01
C TYR A 117 5.44 -8.44 13.05
N MET A 118 6.62 -8.96 13.35
CA MET A 118 6.79 -9.97 14.40
C MET A 118 6.42 -9.41 15.79
N THR A 119 6.83 -8.19 16.13
CA THR A 119 6.42 -7.53 17.39
C THR A 119 4.93 -7.24 17.43
N ALA A 120 4.31 -6.84 16.32
CA ALA A 120 2.86 -6.66 16.25
C ALA A 120 2.10 -7.98 16.43
N ALA A 121 2.57 -9.06 15.80
CA ALA A 121 1.95 -10.39 15.90
C ALA A 121 2.02 -10.98 17.30
N THR A 122 3.14 -10.78 17.97
CA THR A 122 3.41 -11.38 19.29
C THR A 122 2.96 -10.50 20.46
N GLY A 123 2.80 -9.19 20.25
CA GLY A 123 2.61 -8.22 21.33
C GLY A 123 3.85 -8.09 22.24
N MET A 124 5.01 -8.60 21.81
CA MET A 124 6.24 -8.66 22.59
C MET A 124 7.30 -7.73 22.01
N THR A 125 8.11 -7.13 22.85
CA THR A 125 9.33 -6.44 22.44
C THR A 125 10.38 -7.42 21.93
N MET A 126 11.36 -6.98 21.14
CA MET A 126 12.45 -7.83 20.64
C MET A 126 13.21 -8.53 21.78
N THR A 127 13.41 -7.83 22.91
CA THR A 127 14.05 -8.42 24.11
C THR A 127 13.21 -9.55 24.69
N GLN A 128 11.90 -9.37 24.79
CA GLN A 128 10.98 -10.41 25.28
C GLN A 128 10.91 -11.60 24.32
N ILE A 129 10.92 -11.35 23.01
CA ILE A 129 10.98 -12.41 21.98
C ILE A 129 12.27 -13.23 22.13
N ALA A 130 13.41 -12.56 22.31
CA ALA A 130 14.69 -13.24 22.51
C ALA A 130 14.70 -14.10 23.79
N ALA A 131 14.06 -13.63 24.85
CA ALA A 131 13.94 -14.33 26.12
C ALA A 131 12.92 -15.49 26.08
N ASN A 132 11.89 -15.40 25.25
CA ASN A 132 10.83 -16.42 25.17
C ASN A 132 10.47 -16.76 23.71
N LYS A 133 11.43 -17.37 23.01
CA LYS A 133 11.27 -17.77 21.60
C LYS A 133 10.10 -18.74 21.39
N ALA A 134 9.88 -19.66 22.32
CA ALA A 134 8.82 -20.65 22.19
C ALA A 134 7.41 -20.00 22.14
N GLN A 135 7.18 -18.95 22.92
CA GLN A 135 5.94 -18.19 22.87
C GLN A 135 5.85 -17.38 21.58
N ALA A 136 6.94 -16.74 21.17
CA ALA A 136 6.98 -15.97 19.93
C ALA A 136 6.65 -16.86 18.72
N HIS A 137 7.22 -18.05 18.63
CA HIS A 137 6.90 -19.03 17.58
C HIS A 137 5.41 -19.40 17.57
N ARG A 138 4.82 -19.70 18.72
CA ARG A 138 3.39 -20.04 18.80
C ARG A 138 2.48 -18.95 18.25
N LEU A 139 2.86 -17.68 18.43
CA LEU A 139 2.05 -16.53 18.01
C LEU A 139 2.33 -16.11 16.56
N TYR A 140 3.57 -16.20 16.09
CA TYR A 140 3.96 -15.69 14.78
C TYR A 140 3.95 -16.76 13.67
N ASP A 141 4.36 -18.00 13.95
CA ASP A 141 4.44 -19.06 12.94
C ASP A 141 3.13 -19.32 12.19
N PRO A 142 1.94 -19.21 12.81
CA PRO A 142 0.68 -19.42 12.09
C PRO A 142 0.43 -18.43 10.94
N ILE A 143 1.05 -17.24 11.00
CA ILE A 143 0.80 -16.16 10.01
C ILE A 143 2.03 -15.77 9.18
N LYS A 144 3.24 -16.18 9.57
CA LYS A 144 4.49 -15.73 8.92
C LYS A 144 4.55 -16.02 7.43
N ASP A 145 3.99 -17.15 7.01
CA ASP A 145 4.03 -17.58 5.61
C ASP A 145 3.05 -16.79 4.73
N ASN A 146 2.04 -16.19 5.34
CA ASN A 146 1.10 -15.28 4.68
C ASN A 146 1.69 -13.89 4.40
N ILE A 147 2.86 -13.56 4.96
CA ILE A 147 3.45 -12.23 4.86
C ILE A 147 4.81 -12.31 4.16
N LYS A 148 4.97 -11.60 3.07
CA LYS A 148 6.22 -11.54 2.30
C LYS A 148 6.74 -10.11 2.25
N PHE A 149 8.04 -9.95 2.46
CA PHE A 149 8.74 -8.66 2.43
C PHE A 149 9.71 -8.65 1.25
N VAL A 150 9.69 -7.58 0.48
CA VAL A 150 10.55 -7.43 -0.71
C VAL A 150 11.20 -6.05 -0.69
N ASP A 151 12.50 -5.99 -0.94
CA ASP A 151 13.21 -4.73 -1.14
C ASP A 151 12.80 -4.10 -2.48
N ALA A 152 12.20 -2.93 -2.37
CA ALA A 152 11.73 -2.13 -3.50
C ALA A 152 12.51 -0.80 -3.65
N THR A 153 13.69 -0.71 -3.06
CA THR A 153 14.54 0.48 -3.14
C THR A 153 14.90 0.80 -4.60
N GLY A 154 14.59 2.01 -5.05
CA GLY A 154 14.85 2.48 -6.41
C GLY A 154 14.01 1.78 -7.49
N LYS A 155 12.92 1.11 -7.12
CA LYS A 155 12.03 0.44 -8.06
C LYS A 155 10.88 1.34 -8.50
N THR A 156 10.34 1.04 -9.70
CA THR A 156 9.20 1.76 -10.30
C THR A 156 7.87 1.09 -9.97
N MET A 157 6.75 1.80 -10.22
CA MET A 157 5.42 1.22 -10.11
C MET A 157 5.20 0.04 -11.08
N ARG A 158 5.81 0.08 -12.28
CA ARG A 158 5.77 -1.04 -13.24
C ARG A 158 6.46 -2.29 -12.70
N TRP A 159 7.59 -2.10 -12.02
CA TRP A 159 8.25 -3.22 -11.34
C TRP A 159 7.36 -3.78 -10.22
N ALA A 160 6.74 -2.91 -9.40
CA ALA A 160 5.81 -3.34 -8.35
C ALA A 160 4.65 -4.15 -8.95
N GLU A 161 4.08 -3.72 -10.07
CA GLU A 161 3.04 -4.46 -10.80
C GLU A 161 3.51 -5.85 -11.22
N SER A 162 4.74 -5.99 -11.77
CA SER A 162 5.28 -7.30 -12.16
C SER A 162 5.38 -8.26 -10.99
N VAL A 163 5.80 -7.75 -9.82
CA VAL A 163 5.87 -8.54 -8.58
C VAL A 163 4.47 -8.96 -8.13
N ILE A 164 3.52 -8.03 -8.14
CA ILE A 164 2.11 -8.29 -7.78
C ILE A 164 1.49 -9.33 -8.70
N LYS A 165 1.69 -9.20 -10.02
CA LYS A 165 1.22 -10.16 -11.03
C LYS A 165 1.76 -11.57 -10.78
N THR A 166 3.01 -11.67 -10.34
CA THR A 166 3.68 -12.96 -10.07
C THR A 166 3.19 -13.58 -8.76
N HIS A 167 3.11 -12.79 -7.69
CA HIS A 167 2.78 -13.29 -6.35
C HIS A 167 1.28 -13.38 -6.07
N LYS A 168 0.47 -12.61 -6.82
CA LYS A 168 -1.01 -12.53 -6.68
C LYS A 168 -1.44 -12.37 -5.21
N PRO A 169 -0.93 -11.36 -4.49
CA PRO A 169 -1.28 -11.13 -3.11
C PRO A 169 -2.73 -10.64 -2.99
N ASP A 170 -3.36 -10.90 -1.85
CA ASP A 170 -4.66 -10.33 -1.53
C ASP A 170 -4.51 -8.86 -1.07
N ILE A 171 -3.40 -8.55 -0.41
CA ILE A 171 -3.07 -7.20 0.09
C ILE A 171 -1.64 -6.84 -0.30
N VAL A 172 -1.45 -5.63 -0.82
CA VAL A 172 -0.13 -5.05 -1.13
C VAL A 172 0.07 -3.81 -0.28
N VAL A 173 1.19 -3.73 0.42
CA VAL A 173 1.62 -2.53 1.16
C VAL A 173 2.77 -1.89 0.40
N LEU A 174 2.58 -0.65 -0.06
CA LEU A 174 3.60 0.19 -0.69
C LEU A 174 4.20 1.13 0.37
N ASP A 175 5.33 0.79 0.95
CA ASP A 175 5.95 1.55 2.05
C ASP A 175 7.29 2.16 1.64
N ILE A 176 7.30 3.31 0.97
CA ILE A 176 6.28 4.38 0.74
C ILE A 176 5.86 4.42 -0.72
N GLY A 177 4.55 4.54 -0.99
CA GLY A 177 4.02 4.57 -2.35
C GLY A 177 4.54 5.73 -3.20
N SER A 178 4.74 6.93 -2.62
CA SER A 178 5.28 8.10 -3.32
C SER A 178 6.75 7.96 -3.75
N LYS A 179 7.49 6.98 -3.22
CA LYS A 179 8.90 6.74 -3.59
C LYS A 179 9.07 5.78 -4.78
N PHE A 180 8.01 5.22 -5.32
CA PHE A 180 8.07 4.46 -6.57
C PHE A 180 8.13 5.45 -7.74
N ALA A 181 9.33 5.87 -8.10
CA ALA A 181 9.55 6.83 -9.18
C ALA A 181 9.63 6.12 -10.54
N GLU A 182 9.23 6.82 -11.60
CA GLU A 182 9.66 6.45 -12.95
C GLU A 182 11.10 6.93 -13.19
N ASP A 183 11.84 6.25 -14.08
CA ASP A 183 13.24 6.56 -14.38
C ASP A 183 13.41 8.03 -14.74
N GLY A 184 14.21 8.75 -13.95
CA GLY A 184 14.53 10.17 -14.18
C GLY A 184 13.50 11.19 -13.71
N ALA A 185 12.38 10.79 -13.12
CA ALA A 185 11.39 11.72 -12.58
C ALA A 185 11.74 12.15 -11.14
N ALA A 186 11.54 13.44 -10.83
CA ALA A 186 11.64 13.91 -9.46
C ALA A 186 10.51 13.32 -8.61
N THR A 187 10.87 12.59 -7.55
CA THR A 187 9.91 11.88 -6.68
C THR A 187 8.93 12.80 -5.94
N GLN A 188 9.13 14.12 -5.98
CA GLN A 188 8.28 15.12 -5.35
C GLN A 188 7.43 15.93 -6.33
N ASP A 189 7.48 15.62 -7.63
CA ASP A 189 6.60 16.25 -8.62
C ASP A 189 5.15 15.85 -8.35
N PRO A 190 4.23 16.81 -8.13
CA PRO A 190 2.81 16.52 -7.88
C PRO A 190 2.14 15.69 -8.99
N ALA A 191 2.57 15.85 -10.24
CA ALA A 191 2.06 15.06 -11.36
C ALA A 191 2.49 13.60 -11.27
N VAL A 192 3.73 13.33 -10.89
CA VAL A 192 4.26 11.97 -10.67
C VAL A 192 3.56 11.31 -9.49
N LEU A 193 3.37 12.01 -8.39
CA LEU A 193 2.67 11.50 -7.21
C LEU A 193 1.21 11.15 -7.51
N LYS A 194 0.53 11.99 -8.30
CA LYS A 194 -0.83 11.68 -8.75
C LYS A 194 -0.84 10.47 -9.68
N ALA A 195 0.08 10.39 -10.64
CA ALA A 195 0.19 9.25 -11.55
C ALA A 195 0.43 7.94 -10.79
N ASN A 196 1.29 7.94 -9.77
CA ASN A 196 1.53 6.78 -8.89
C ASN A 196 0.27 6.36 -8.13
N ALA A 197 -0.53 7.31 -7.64
CA ALA A 197 -1.78 7.01 -6.95
C ALA A 197 -2.80 6.35 -7.90
N VAL A 198 -2.98 6.91 -9.10
CA VAL A 198 -3.84 6.34 -10.16
C VAL A 198 -3.36 4.94 -10.53
N TYR A 199 -2.05 4.79 -10.71
CA TYR A 199 -1.45 3.50 -11.06
C TYR A 199 -1.69 2.46 -9.96
N ALA A 200 -1.47 2.83 -8.70
CA ALA A 200 -1.72 1.96 -7.55
C ALA A 200 -3.19 1.51 -7.46
N ARG A 201 -4.14 2.44 -7.70
CA ARG A 201 -5.57 2.12 -7.77
C ARG A 201 -5.89 1.14 -8.90
N ASN A 202 -5.32 1.36 -10.08
CA ASN A 202 -5.53 0.50 -11.24
C ASN A 202 -4.98 -0.91 -11.01
N ILE A 203 -3.80 -1.05 -10.39
CA ILE A 203 -3.23 -2.33 -9.98
C ILE A 203 -4.20 -3.07 -9.04
N GLY A 204 -4.72 -2.38 -8.02
CA GLY A 204 -5.68 -2.96 -7.08
C GLY A 204 -6.88 -3.56 -7.79
N LYS A 205 -7.50 -2.81 -8.70
CA LYS A 205 -8.65 -3.26 -9.48
C LYS A 205 -8.31 -4.38 -10.45
N MET A 206 -7.18 -4.25 -11.18
CA MET A 206 -6.77 -5.20 -12.21
C MET A 206 -6.42 -6.58 -11.65
N TYR A 207 -5.75 -6.61 -10.50
CA TYR A 207 -5.28 -7.86 -9.88
C TYR A 207 -6.14 -8.32 -8.70
N GLY A 208 -7.21 -7.60 -8.39
CA GLY A 208 -8.10 -7.94 -7.28
C GLY A 208 -7.39 -7.90 -5.93
N SER A 209 -6.50 -6.92 -5.70
CA SER A 209 -5.77 -6.75 -4.45
C SER A 209 -6.22 -5.48 -3.73
N LEU A 210 -6.29 -5.50 -2.41
CA LEU A 210 -6.31 -4.28 -1.61
C LEU A 210 -4.93 -3.64 -1.66
N VAL A 211 -4.83 -2.38 -2.07
CA VAL A 211 -3.56 -1.64 -2.06
C VAL A 211 -3.53 -0.68 -0.88
N VAL A 212 -2.58 -0.89 0.02
CA VAL A 212 -2.27 0.00 1.14
C VAL A 212 -1.12 0.92 0.69
N TYR A 213 -1.45 2.18 0.46
CA TYR A 213 -0.51 3.18 -0.02
C TYR A 213 -0.04 4.06 1.13
N CYS A 214 1.19 3.86 1.57
CA CYS A 214 1.80 4.68 2.61
C CYS A 214 2.38 5.96 2.01
N THR A 215 2.15 7.11 2.66
CA THR A 215 2.66 8.41 2.24
C THR A 215 3.17 9.23 3.42
N GLN A 216 3.98 10.24 3.14
CA GLN A 216 4.45 11.19 4.15
C GLN A 216 3.58 12.45 4.17
N LEU A 217 3.48 13.06 5.34
CA LEU A 217 2.87 14.37 5.51
C LEU A 217 3.95 15.46 5.48
N SER A 218 3.59 16.62 4.96
CA SER A 218 4.44 17.80 4.90
C SER A 218 4.75 18.35 6.31
N ALA A 219 5.72 19.28 6.39
CA ALA A 219 6.05 19.95 7.63
C ALA A 219 4.86 20.68 8.29
N GLU A 220 3.85 21.05 7.52
CA GLU A 220 2.62 21.67 8.03
C GLU A 220 1.84 20.79 9.04
N ALA A 221 2.07 19.48 9.02
CA ALA A 221 1.46 18.54 9.95
C ALA A 221 2.21 18.42 11.29
N GLU A 222 3.38 19.06 11.42
CA GLU A 222 4.18 18.98 12.63
C GLU A 222 3.44 19.60 13.83
N GLY A 223 3.39 18.87 14.94
CA GLY A 223 2.73 19.32 16.17
C GLY A 223 1.19 19.42 16.09
N LYS A 224 0.56 19.10 14.97
CA LYS A 224 -0.90 19.13 14.83
C LYS A 224 -1.52 17.79 15.22
N ILE A 225 -2.61 17.85 15.99
CA ILE A 225 -3.43 16.68 16.33
C ILE A 225 -4.49 16.46 15.26
N VAL A 226 -5.07 17.54 14.73
CA VAL A 226 -6.06 17.47 13.64
C VAL A 226 -5.33 17.64 12.31
N LEU A 227 -5.37 16.60 11.49
CA LEU A 227 -4.72 16.54 10.20
C LEU A 227 -5.75 16.65 9.08
N SER A 228 -5.32 17.19 7.95
CA SER A 228 -6.11 17.27 6.72
C SER A 228 -5.38 16.68 5.53
N GLN A 229 -6.12 16.24 4.51
CA GLN A 229 -5.55 15.75 3.26
C GLN A 229 -4.62 16.76 2.55
N ALA A 230 -4.84 18.07 2.78
CA ALA A 230 -3.99 19.12 2.23
C ALA A 230 -2.54 19.09 2.77
N MET A 231 -2.30 18.38 3.87
CA MET A 231 -0.99 18.19 4.48
C MET A 231 -0.21 17.00 3.89
N ILE A 232 -0.74 16.30 2.91
CA ILE A 232 0.01 15.24 2.21
C ILE A 232 1.13 15.89 1.40
N GLU A 233 2.35 15.39 1.59
CA GLU A 233 3.53 15.89 0.89
C GLU A 233 3.37 15.72 -0.63
N GLY A 234 3.50 16.83 -1.36
CA GLY A 234 3.48 16.85 -2.83
C GLY A 234 2.12 16.56 -3.50
N SER A 235 1.05 16.21 -2.76
CA SER A 235 -0.23 15.85 -3.37
C SER A 235 -1.43 16.31 -2.55
N LYS A 236 -1.77 17.59 -2.68
CA LYS A 236 -2.88 18.18 -1.91
C LYS A 236 -4.26 17.60 -2.23
N THR A 237 -4.49 17.12 -3.44
CA THR A 237 -5.80 16.62 -3.89
C THR A 237 -5.73 15.31 -4.68
N GLY A 238 -4.61 15.01 -5.34
CA GLY A 238 -4.50 13.89 -6.28
C GLY A 238 -4.65 12.53 -5.61
N LEU A 239 -4.00 12.33 -4.47
CA LEU A 239 -4.07 11.05 -3.73
C LEU A 239 -5.42 10.86 -3.03
N ALA A 240 -6.00 11.95 -2.51
CA ALA A 240 -7.30 11.91 -1.85
C ALA A 240 -8.43 11.55 -2.82
N GLY A 241 -8.39 12.06 -4.05
CA GLY A 241 -9.39 11.75 -5.08
C GLY A 241 -9.37 10.29 -5.56
N GLU A 242 -8.24 9.60 -5.38
CA GLU A 242 -8.09 8.19 -5.79
C GLU A 242 -8.35 7.20 -4.63
N SER A 243 -8.32 7.65 -3.38
CA SER A 243 -8.46 6.76 -2.21
C SER A 243 -9.93 6.43 -1.89
N ASP A 244 -10.18 5.17 -1.54
CA ASP A 244 -11.47 4.72 -0.98
C ASP A 244 -11.55 4.98 0.53
N LEU A 245 -10.40 4.91 1.21
CA LEU A 245 -10.23 5.28 2.61
C LEU A 245 -8.87 5.95 2.81
N MET A 246 -8.85 6.99 3.64
CA MET A 246 -7.61 7.66 4.06
C MET A 246 -7.58 7.80 5.57
N ILE A 247 -6.46 7.37 6.18
CA ILE A 247 -6.18 7.57 7.60
C ILE A 247 -4.89 8.38 7.73
N LEU A 248 -4.99 9.49 8.46
CA LEU A 248 -3.86 10.35 8.77
C LEU A 248 -3.53 10.18 10.26
N ILE A 249 -2.25 9.91 10.55
CA ILE A 249 -1.77 9.61 11.90
C ILE A 249 -1.01 10.80 12.45
N ALA A 250 -1.51 11.33 13.58
CA ALA A 250 -0.84 12.35 14.38
C ALA A 250 -0.23 11.73 15.64
N ARG A 251 0.79 12.37 16.17
CA ARG A 251 1.31 12.10 17.51
C ARG A 251 0.74 13.13 18.48
N ASN A 252 0.16 12.69 19.58
CA ASN A 252 -0.18 13.60 20.65
C ASN A 252 1.11 14.29 21.15
N PRO A 253 1.12 15.62 21.31
CA PRO A 253 2.23 16.28 21.98
C PRO A 253 2.37 15.64 23.37
N PRO A 254 3.60 15.55 23.92
CA PRO A 254 3.78 15.16 25.31
C PRO A 254 2.91 16.09 26.18
N LEU A 255 2.22 15.50 27.15
CA LEU A 255 1.55 16.29 28.17
C LEU A 255 2.62 17.27 28.71
N GLN A 256 2.37 18.56 28.56
CA GLN A 256 3.16 19.54 29.29
C GLN A 256 2.93 19.23 30.77
N ASP A 257 3.98 18.78 31.45
CA ASP A 257 3.96 18.78 32.90
C ASP A 257 3.58 20.20 33.31
N SER A 258 2.39 20.34 33.87
CA SER A 258 1.96 21.57 34.53
C SER A 258 2.85 21.69 35.77
N THR A 259 4.05 22.22 35.57
CA THR A 259 4.78 22.88 36.66
C THR A 259 4.10 24.22 36.86
N ASP A 260 2.91 24.19 37.43
CA ASP A 260 2.38 25.34 38.15
C ASP A 260 3.33 25.55 39.33
N GLY A 261 4.33 26.39 39.08
CA GLY A 261 5.07 26.99 40.18
C GLY A 261 4.14 27.91 40.94
N ASP A 262 3.64 27.41 42.08
CA ASP A 262 3.21 28.29 43.16
C ASP A 262 4.46 29.05 43.63
N ASP A 263 4.48 30.36 43.34
CA ASP A 263 5.19 31.40 44.09
C ASP A 263 4.17 32.38 44.68
#